data_309e1648e735b86e9bcac6d2a01eeda1
#
_entry.id   309e1648e735b86e9bcac6d2a01eeda1
#
_cell.length_a   1.000
_cell.length_b   1.000
_cell.length_c   1.000
_cell.angle_alpha   90.00
_cell.angle_beta   90.00
_cell.angle_gamma   90.00
#
_symmetry.space_group_name_H-M   'P 1'
#
loop_
_entity.id
_entity.type
_entity.pdbx_description
1 polymer ?
#
loop_
_entity_poly.entity_id
_entity_poly.type
_entity_poly.pdbx_seq_one_letter_code
_entity_poly.pdbx_strand_id
1 'polypeptide(L)'
;MKKQSLFIAIAMTLLIPLASFSQAKIIFDTDFGGDVDDLGALVMLNNFVDKGECELLAVMCWTTETYAVSAVDAVNRFYKHNDILIGTRKADTSYQAWNYCKPIADKFPHKLSYADVPDATALYRQLLAKSDDKSITIVTVGPLMNIQNLIKSDPDSYSKLTGKELIDKKVKEFVVMGGQFPEGPSEWNFNGEMHGVTRFVFQNIKVPVIFSGYEIGIVIKTGEVFNDIDPDTPLYTGWMHFSRNAPWIKQNYVGKILDNATFDQTAVLYAVRNGTGKWWDRIEGGYCDPDEVGGNKWIVGPASNHSYLKLTEDPEKMTSFIESIMLNKF
;
A
#
# COMPACT_ATOMS: atom_id res chain seq x y z
N MET A 1 -9.98 -8.43 77.94
CA MET A 1 -8.93 -8.48 76.90
C MET A 1 -9.59 -8.91 75.56
N LYS A 2 -9.90 -7.95 74.67
CA LYS A 2 -10.50 -8.21 73.35
C LYS A 2 -9.35 -8.33 72.35
N LYS A 3 -9.18 -9.49 71.72
CA LYS A 3 -8.26 -9.71 70.59
C LYS A 3 -8.89 -9.10 69.34
N GLN A 4 -8.25 -8.08 68.77
CA GLN A 4 -8.54 -7.57 67.44
C GLN A 4 -7.77 -8.42 66.40
N SER A 5 -8.48 -9.10 65.53
CA SER A 5 -7.91 -9.81 64.41
C SER A 5 -7.81 -8.83 63.23
N LEU A 6 -6.56 -8.57 62.78
CA LEU A 6 -6.24 -7.73 61.64
C LEU A 6 -6.31 -8.59 60.36
N PHE A 7 -7.32 -8.38 59.52
CA PHE A 7 -7.39 -8.97 58.21
C PHE A 7 -6.55 -8.12 57.20
N ILE A 8 -5.45 -8.66 56.74
CA ILE A 8 -4.65 -8.09 55.66
C ILE A 8 -5.25 -8.63 54.34
N ALA A 9 -5.94 -7.78 53.61
CA ALA A 9 -6.38 -8.07 52.22
C ALA A 9 -5.20 -7.86 51.26
N ILE A 10 -4.66 -8.94 50.74
CA ILE A 10 -3.64 -8.90 49.67
C ILE A 10 -4.42 -8.68 48.37
N ALA A 11 -4.33 -7.48 47.82
CA ALA A 11 -4.79 -7.17 46.46
C ALA A 11 -3.80 -7.79 45.45
N MET A 12 -4.17 -8.90 44.88
CA MET A 12 -3.42 -9.53 43.79
C MET A 12 -3.75 -8.79 42.49
N THR A 13 -2.92 -7.84 42.10
CA THR A 13 -2.98 -7.19 40.79
C THR A 13 -2.64 -8.21 39.71
N LEU A 14 -3.64 -8.70 39.01
CA LEU A 14 -3.47 -9.46 37.77
C LEU A 14 -2.81 -8.53 36.71
N LEU A 15 -1.51 -8.64 36.53
CA LEU A 15 -0.82 -8.14 35.35
C LEU A 15 -1.25 -9.03 34.18
N ILE A 16 -2.29 -8.62 33.46
CA ILE A 16 -2.63 -9.19 32.17
C ILE A 16 -1.51 -8.69 31.21
N PRO A 17 -0.72 -9.60 30.63
CA PRO A 17 0.22 -9.17 29.59
C PRO A 17 -0.63 -8.62 28.44
N LEU A 18 -0.59 -7.31 28.23
CA LEU A 18 -1.00 -6.71 26.97
C LEU A 18 -0.10 -7.35 25.90
N ALA A 19 -0.66 -8.24 25.10
CA ALA A 19 0.01 -8.72 23.91
C ALA A 19 0.29 -7.47 23.06
N SER A 20 1.51 -6.96 23.14
CA SER A 20 1.99 -5.91 22.26
C SER A 20 2.07 -6.55 20.86
N PHE A 21 1.03 -6.43 20.08
CA PHE A 21 1.14 -6.66 18.66
C PHE A 21 2.18 -5.66 18.15
N SER A 22 3.30 -6.18 17.67
CA SER A 22 4.30 -5.34 17.02
C SER A 22 3.62 -4.64 15.86
N GLN A 23 3.57 -3.31 15.92
CA GLN A 23 3.04 -2.43 14.90
C GLN A 23 3.67 -2.78 13.55
N ALA A 24 2.86 -2.94 12.50
CA ALA A 24 3.38 -3.26 11.17
C ALA A 24 4.21 -2.08 10.64
N LYS A 25 5.48 -2.34 10.29
CA LYS A 25 6.36 -1.35 9.65
C LYS A 25 6.21 -1.46 8.14
N ILE A 26 5.67 -0.43 7.52
CA ILE A 26 5.27 -0.44 6.11
C ILE A 26 6.13 0.50 5.28
N ILE A 27 6.56 0.03 4.12
CA ILE A 27 6.99 0.85 2.99
C ILE A 27 5.94 0.65 1.89
N PHE A 28 5.34 1.75 1.44
CA PHE A 28 4.29 1.78 0.45
C PHE A 28 4.84 2.21 -0.91
N ASP A 29 4.74 1.35 -1.93
CA ASP A 29 5.22 1.61 -3.30
C ASP A 29 4.02 1.70 -4.24
N THR A 30 3.85 2.84 -4.92
CA THR A 30 2.60 3.26 -5.56
C THR A 30 2.87 3.96 -6.89
N ASP A 31 2.01 3.84 -7.86
CA ASP A 31 2.00 4.65 -9.09
C ASP A 31 1.06 5.86 -9.00
N PHE A 32 1.01 6.45 -7.82
CA PHE A 32 0.16 7.54 -7.34
C PHE A 32 -0.14 8.59 -8.41
N GLY A 33 -1.42 8.77 -8.69
CA GLY A 33 -1.90 9.83 -9.58
C GLY A 33 -2.72 9.33 -10.77
N GLY A 34 -2.59 8.07 -11.13
CA GLY A 34 -3.39 7.42 -12.19
C GLY A 34 -4.78 7.09 -11.72
N ASP A 35 -4.98 5.92 -11.20
CA ASP A 35 -6.23 5.57 -10.54
C ASP A 35 -6.32 6.23 -9.15
N VAL A 36 -7.52 6.50 -8.67
CA VAL A 36 -7.70 7.25 -7.41
C VAL A 36 -7.62 6.36 -6.18
N ASP A 37 -7.57 5.06 -6.35
CA ASP A 37 -7.43 4.09 -5.27
C ASP A 37 -6.07 4.16 -4.56
N ASP A 38 -4.98 4.54 -5.26
CA ASP A 38 -3.72 4.95 -4.63
C ASP A 38 -3.90 6.01 -3.54
N LEU A 39 -4.69 7.06 -3.83
CA LEU A 39 -5.00 8.10 -2.85
C LEU A 39 -5.79 7.51 -1.67
N GLY A 40 -6.76 6.64 -1.94
CA GLY A 40 -7.53 5.95 -0.90
C GLY A 40 -6.63 5.10 0.00
N ALA A 41 -5.71 4.35 -0.59
CA ALA A 41 -4.73 3.54 0.11
C ALA A 41 -3.79 4.38 1.00
N LEU A 42 -3.28 5.50 0.49
CA LEU A 42 -2.43 6.42 1.26
C LEU A 42 -3.20 7.06 2.41
N VAL A 43 -4.48 7.45 2.20
CA VAL A 43 -5.34 7.98 3.26
C VAL A 43 -5.59 6.93 4.34
N MET A 44 -5.87 5.67 3.96
CA MET A 44 -6.00 4.58 4.93
C MET A 44 -4.73 4.39 5.76
N LEU A 45 -3.54 4.40 5.13
CA LEU A 45 -2.26 4.27 5.84
C LEU A 45 -2.08 5.41 6.85
N ASN A 46 -2.36 6.66 6.46
CA ASN A 46 -2.29 7.80 7.39
C ASN A 46 -3.26 7.61 8.58
N ASN A 47 -4.48 7.15 8.33
CA ASN A 47 -5.45 6.90 9.40
C ASN A 47 -5.05 5.71 10.30
N PHE A 48 -4.41 4.67 9.75
CA PHE A 48 -3.84 3.58 10.54
C PHE A 48 -2.66 4.03 11.41
N VAL A 49 -1.83 4.96 10.91
CA VAL A 49 -0.76 5.59 11.71
C VAL A 49 -1.37 6.36 12.89
N ASP A 50 -2.41 7.16 12.66
CA ASP A 50 -3.13 7.88 13.73
C ASP A 50 -3.70 6.95 14.81
N LYS A 51 -4.13 5.74 14.42
CA LYS A 51 -4.65 4.72 15.35
C LYS A 51 -3.54 3.88 16.00
N GLY A 52 -2.28 4.07 15.60
CA GLY A 52 -1.17 3.26 16.09
C GLY A 52 -1.17 1.81 15.56
N GLU A 53 -1.87 1.53 14.45
CA GLU A 53 -1.94 0.19 13.87
C GLU A 53 -0.75 -0.13 12.97
N CYS A 54 -0.13 0.89 12.34
CA CYS A 54 1.10 0.73 11.55
C CYS A 54 2.05 1.91 11.74
N GLU A 55 3.31 1.69 11.35
CA GLU A 55 4.33 2.71 11.15
C GLU A 55 4.59 2.79 9.64
N LEU A 56 4.18 3.89 8.99
CA LEU A 56 4.46 4.15 7.58
C LEU A 56 5.83 4.82 7.47
N LEU A 57 6.85 4.05 7.11
CA LEU A 57 8.25 4.51 7.04
C LEU A 57 8.50 5.40 5.83
N ALA A 58 7.90 5.05 4.70
CA ALA A 58 8.07 5.80 3.46
C ALA A 58 6.98 5.47 2.43
N VAL A 59 6.80 6.42 1.50
CA VAL A 59 6.08 6.25 0.23
C VAL A 59 7.08 6.29 -0.91
N MET A 60 7.07 5.26 -1.76
CA MET A 60 7.92 5.17 -2.96
C MET A 60 7.06 5.41 -4.19
N CYS A 61 7.27 6.52 -4.88
CA CYS A 61 6.55 6.79 -6.13
C CYS A 61 7.21 6.06 -7.29
N TRP A 62 6.51 5.07 -7.84
CA TRP A 62 6.91 4.44 -9.10
C TRP A 62 6.68 5.37 -10.29
N THR A 63 5.57 6.11 -10.26
CA THR A 63 5.20 7.05 -11.31
C THR A 63 6.22 8.17 -11.47
N THR A 64 6.37 8.66 -12.70
CA THR A 64 7.14 9.87 -13.02
C THR A 64 6.24 11.09 -13.26
N GLU A 65 5.00 11.02 -12.79
CA GLU A 65 4.09 12.17 -12.86
C GLU A 65 4.69 13.36 -12.08
N THR A 66 4.73 14.52 -12.72
CA THR A 66 5.48 15.70 -12.25
C THR A 66 5.10 16.13 -10.83
N TYR A 67 3.84 16.00 -10.45
CA TYR A 67 3.29 16.46 -9.18
C TYR A 67 3.07 15.32 -8.15
N ALA A 68 3.41 14.08 -8.48
CA ALA A 68 3.12 12.94 -7.59
C ALA A 68 3.77 13.10 -6.21
N VAL A 69 5.06 13.45 -6.15
CA VAL A 69 5.77 13.68 -4.89
C VAL A 69 5.13 14.81 -4.10
N SER A 70 4.81 15.93 -4.76
CA SER A 70 4.15 17.08 -4.12
C SER A 70 2.77 16.73 -3.56
N ALA A 71 2.01 15.94 -4.31
CA ALA A 71 0.69 15.49 -3.87
C ALA A 71 0.78 14.51 -2.68
N VAL A 72 1.70 13.55 -2.71
CA VAL A 72 1.95 12.64 -1.59
C VAL A 72 2.39 13.42 -0.33
N ASP A 73 3.32 14.39 -0.47
CA ASP A 73 3.74 15.25 0.66
C ASP A 73 2.56 16.10 1.17
N ALA A 74 1.71 16.62 0.29
CA ALA A 74 0.51 17.36 0.66
C ALA A 74 -0.48 16.50 1.46
N VAL A 75 -0.73 15.25 1.01
CA VAL A 75 -1.59 14.31 1.73
C VAL A 75 -1.01 13.99 3.10
N ASN A 76 0.26 13.58 3.20
CA ASN A 76 0.88 13.26 4.48
C ASN A 76 0.85 14.46 5.44
N ARG A 77 1.10 15.68 4.97
CA ARG A 77 1.01 16.91 5.78
C ARG A 77 -0.40 17.23 6.23
N PHE A 78 -1.40 16.98 5.41
CA PHE A 78 -2.80 17.17 5.80
C PHE A 78 -3.15 16.30 7.02
N TYR A 79 -2.65 15.05 7.04
CA TYR A 79 -2.78 14.12 8.17
C TYR A 79 -1.72 14.33 9.27
N LYS A 80 -0.86 15.38 9.18
CA LYS A 80 0.18 15.76 10.15
C LYS A 80 1.34 14.77 10.28
N HIS A 81 1.55 13.92 9.29
CA HIS A 81 2.67 12.95 9.23
C HIS A 81 3.78 13.47 8.31
N ASN A 82 4.39 14.59 8.70
CA ASN A 82 5.43 15.29 7.91
C ASN A 82 6.78 14.54 7.87
N ASP A 83 6.94 13.53 8.68
CA ASP A 83 8.15 12.72 8.88
C ASP A 83 8.16 11.45 8.01
N ILE A 84 7.04 11.11 7.37
CA ILE A 84 6.99 10.03 6.39
C ILE A 84 7.92 10.39 5.23
N LEU A 85 8.91 9.53 4.98
CA LEU A 85 9.88 9.75 3.91
C LEU A 85 9.24 9.50 2.54
N ILE A 86 9.75 10.19 1.51
CA ILE A 86 9.29 10.00 0.14
C ILE A 86 10.51 9.73 -0.74
N GLY A 87 10.43 8.68 -1.55
CA GLY A 87 11.36 8.37 -2.63
C GLY A 87 10.63 8.31 -3.96
N THR A 88 11.33 8.52 -5.05
CA THR A 88 10.72 8.42 -6.39
C THR A 88 11.66 7.77 -7.39
N ARG A 89 11.11 7.04 -8.34
CA ARG A 89 11.87 6.56 -9.48
C ARG A 89 12.38 7.76 -10.28
N LYS A 90 13.70 7.85 -10.48
CA LYS A 90 14.32 8.93 -11.27
C LYS A 90 14.32 8.58 -12.74
N ALA A 91 13.48 9.25 -13.50
CA ALA A 91 13.36 9.18 -14.95
C ALA A 91 12.75 10.49 -15.47
N ASP A 92 12.57 10.63 -16.78
CA ASP A 92 11.89 11.79 -17.34
C ASP A 92 10.47 11.90 -16.78
N THR A 93 10.13 13.11 -16.33
CA THR A 93 8.80 13.37 -15.77
C THR A 93 7.77 13.58 -16.87
N SER A 94 6.53 13.19 -16.60
CA SER A 94 5.38 13.41 -17.47
C SER A 94 4.27 14.14 -16.72
N TYR A 95 3.41 14.80 -17.46
CA TYR A 95 2.22 15.47 -16.93
C TYR A 95 1.00 15.12 -17.76
N GLN A 96 -0.08 14.76 -17.08
CA GLN A 96 -1.36 14.51 -17.70
C GLN A 96 -2.46 15.27 -16.95
N ALA A 97 -3.20 16.13 -17.64
CA ALA A 97 -4.20 17.02 -17.01
C ALA A 97 -5.37 16.30 -16.33
N TRP A 98 -5.60 15.02 -16.65
CA TRP A 98 -6.62 14.20 -16.01
C TRP A 98 -6.15 13.60 -14.67
N ASN A 99 -4.84 13.59 -14.43
CA ASN A 99 -4.24 13.08 -13.20
C ASN A 99 -4.56 14.01 -12.01
N TYR A 100 -4.86 13.43 -10.86
CA TYR A 100 -5.31 14.20 -9.68
C TYR A 100 -4.16 14.79 -8.83
N CYS A 101 -2.89 14.48 -9.14
CA CYS A 101 -1.76 14.97 -8.35
C CYS A 101 -1.65 16.50 -8.35
N LYS A 102 -1.74 17.14 -9.54
CA LYS A 102 -1.65 18.60 -9.62
C LYS A 102 -2.75 19.32 -8.84
N PRO A 103 -4.05 18.97 -8.95
CA PRO A 103 -5.10 19.56 -8.12
C PRO A 103 -4.86 19.45 -6.62
N ILE A 104 -4.32 18.34 -6.14
CA ILE A 104 -3.96 18.16 -4.73
C ILE A 104 -2.79 19.09 -4.38
N ALA A 105 -1.70 19.06 -5.16
CA ALA A 105 -0.52 19.90 -4.93
C ALA A 105 -0.85 21.40 -4.97
N ASP A 106 -1.69 21.85 -5.89
CA ASP A 106 -2.10 23.26 -5.99
C ASP A 106 -2.94 23.73 -4.78
N LYS A 107 -3.74 22.82 -4.20
CA LYS A 107 -4.71 23.19 -3.16
C LYS A 107 -4.15 23.03 -1.74
N PHE A 108 -3.28 22.06 -1.51
CA PHE A 108 -2.81 21.74 -0.16
C PHE A 108 -1.32 22.05 0.03
N PRO A 109 -0.93 22.55 1.23
CA PRO A 109 0.47 22.86 1.53
C PRO A 109 1.38 21.62 1.39
N HIS A 110 2.46 21.76 0.64
CA HIS A 110 3.53 20.79 0.52
C HIS A 110 4.89 21.49 0.53
N LYS A 111 5.97 20.74 0.74
CA LYS A 111 7.34 21.25 0.75
C LYS A 111 8.26 20.50 -0.21
N LEU A 112 7.86 19.29 -0.59
CA LEU A 112 8.67 18.40 -1.41
C LEU A 112 8.13 18.36 -2.84
N SER A 113 9.06 18.22 -3.77
CA SER A 113 8.81 17.98 -5.19
C SER A 113 9.66 16.81 -5.67
N TYR A 114 9.51 16.42 -6.92
CA TYR A 114 10.33 15.40 -7.57
C TYR A 114 11.84 15.61 -7.37
N ALA A 115 12.31 16.87 -7.41
CA ALA A 115 13.72 17.21 -7.29
C ALA A 115 14.26 17.07 -5.87
N ASP A 116 13.39 17.21 -4.85
CA ASP A 116 13.79 17.30 -3.44
C ASP A 116 13.95 15.94 -2.77
N VAL A 117 13.46 14.87 -3.37
CA VAL A 117 13.46 13.53 -2.78
C VAL A 117 14.51 12.62 -3.42
N PRO A 118 15.04 11.62 -2.71
CA PRO A 118 16.01 10.69 -3.26
C PRO A 118 15.37 9.73 -4.29
N ASP A 119 16.25 9.05 -5.03
CA ASP A 119 15.85 7.87 -5.81
C ASP A 119 15.27 6.79 -4.88
N ALA A 120 14.19 6.14 -5.34
CA ALA A 120 13.48 5.12 -4.56
C ALA A 120 14.43 3.98 -4.15
N THR A 121 15.33 3.52 -5.03
CA THR A 121 16.28 2.46 -4.70
C THR A 121 17.21 2.87 -3.55
N ALA A 122 17.71 4.10 -3.58
CA ALA A 122 18.58 4.63 -2.52
C ALA A 122 17.85 4.70 -1.18
N LEU A 123 16.57 5.17 -1.18
CA LEU A 123 15.77 5.24 0.03
C LEU A 123 15.40 3.85 0.56
N TYR A 124 15.04 2.91 -0.30
CA TYR A 124 14.84 1.51 0.10
C TYR A 124 16.06 0.94 0.80
N ARG A 125 17.25 1.09 0.19
CA ARG A 125 18.50 0.59 0.78
C ARG A 125 18.79 1.21 2.13
N GLN A 126 18.59 2.53 2.25
CA GLN A 126 18.78 3.26 3.51
C GLN A 126 17.86 2.74 4.62
N LEU A 127 16.58 2.55 4.32
CA LEU A 127 15.58 2.10 5.29
C LEU A 127 15.83 0.65 5.69
N LEU A 128 16.02 -0.24 4.71
CA LEU A 128 16.27 -1.66 4.99
C LEU A 128 17.55 -1.86 5.79
N ALA A 129 18.62 -1.12 5.49
CA ALA A 129 19.89 -1.22 6.25
C ALA A 129 19.72 -0.90 7.73
N LYS A 130 18.82 0.05 8.08
CA LYS A 130 18.57 0.50 9.44
C LYS A 130 17.56 -0.33 10.21
N SER A 131 16.74 -1.12 9.50
CA SER A 131 15.65 -1.88 10.09
C SER A 131 16.13 -3.18 10.73
N ASP A 132 15.34 -3.69 11.67
CA ASP A 132 15.53 -5.05 12.22
C ASP A 132 15.31 -6.12 11.16
N ASP A 133 15.87 -7.32 11.38
CA ASP A 133 15.69 -8.42 10.46
C ASP A 133 14.22 -8.87 10.44
N LYS A 134 13.67 -9.13 9.24
CA LYS A 134 12.28 -9.59 9.03
C LYS A 134 11.23 -8.70 9.67
N SER A 135 11.45 -7.39 9.68
CA SER A 135 10.55 -6.43 10.31
C SER A 135 9.71 -5.58 9.34
N ILE A 136 10.10 -5.53 8.06
CA ILE A 136 9.48 -4.63 7.08
C ILE A 136 8.49 -5.37 6.20
N THR A 137 7.26 -4.88 6.12
CA THR A 137 6.30 -5.25 5.08
C THR A 137 6.37 -4.22 3.95
N ILE A 138 6.63 -4.67 2.73
CA ILE A 138 6.58 -3.81 1.54
C ILE A 138 5.23 -4.05 0.86
N VAL A 139 4.45 -2.98 0.72
CA VAL A 139 3.16 -3.00 0.01
C VAL A 139 3.37 -2.32 -1.35
N THR A 140 3.24 -3.07 -2.43
CA THR A 140 3.33 -2.54 -3.79
C THR A 140 1.96 -2.52 -4.43
N VAL A 141 1.56 -1.36 -4.92
CA VAL A 141 0.27 -1.14 -5.57
C VAL A 141 0.41 -0.49 -6.96
N GLY A 142 1.61 -0.55 -7.50
CA GLY A 142 1.98 -0.12 -8.84
C GLY A 142 2.97 -1.08 -9.50
N PRO A 143 3.43 -0.81 -10.73
CA PRO A 143 4.39 -1.65 -11.42
C PRO A 143 5.74 -1.78 -10.69
N LEU A 144 6.37 -2.95 -10.80
CA LEU A 144 7.42 -3.42 -9.89
C LEU A 144 8.85 -2.96 -10.22
N MET A 145 9.03 -1.88 -11.02
CA MET A 145 10.37 -1.42 -11.42
C MET A 145 11.23 -0.96 -10.23
N ASN A 146 10.64 -0.31 -9.22
CA ASN A 146 11.39 0.07 -8.01
C ASN A 146 11.95 -1.15 -7.30
N ILE A 147 11.17 -2.23 -7.22
CA ILE A 147 11.58 -3.49 -6.59
C ILE A 147 12.64 -4.18 -7.44
N GLN A 148 12.51 -4.19 -8.79
CA GLN A 148 13.54 -4.72 -9.66
C GLN A 148 14.86 -3.96 -9.47
N ASN A 149 14.82 -2.63 -9.43
CA ASN A 149 16.01 -1.80 -9.24
C ASN A 149 16.64 -2.06 -7.86
N LEU A 150 15.84 -2.20 -6.82
CA LEU A 150 16.33 -2.59 -5.50
C LEU A 150 17.03 -3.97 -5.56
N ILE A 151 16.41 -4.99 -6.15
CA ILE A 151 17.00 -6.33 -6.28
C ILE A 151 18.36 -6.28 -6.99
N LYS A 152 18.47 -5.48 -8.05
CA LYS A 152 19.68 -5.32 -8.86
C LYS A 152 20.76 -4.42 -8.24
N SER A 153 20.43 -3.71 -7.14
CA SER A 153 21.35 -2.72 -6.58
C SER A 153 22.55 -3.35 -5.89
N ASP A 154 23.72 -2.78 -6.16
CA ASP A 154 24.98 -3.16 -5.54
C ASP A 154 25.13 -2.64 -4.11
N PRO A 155 26.09 -3.16 -3.32
CA PRO A 155 26.52 -2.58 -2.05
C PRO A 155 26.85 -1.09 -2.18
N ASP A 156 26.52 -0.30 -1.15
CA ASP A 156 26.72 1.14 -1.13
C ASP A 156 27.17 1.65 0.26
N SER A 157 27.05 2.97 0.48
CA SER A 157 27.38 3.59 1.78
C SER A 157 26.42 3.18 2.91
N TYR A 158 25.20 2.77 2.60
CA TYR A 158 24.22 2.34 3.61
C TYR A 158 24.44 0.90 4.03
N SER A 159 24.84 0.01 3.11
CA SER A 159 25.04 -1.41 3.40
C SER A 159 26.02 -2.10 2.47
N LYS A 160 26.79 -3.03 3.04
CA LYS A 160 27.65 -3.95 2.27
C LYS A 160 26.89 -5.09 1.60
N LEU A 161 25.59 -5.22 1.91
CA LEU A 161 24.71 -6.21 1.27
C LEU A 161 24.20 -5.66 -0.07
N THR A 162 24.03 -6.53 -1.05
CA THR A 162 23.27 -6.25 -2.26
C THR A 162 21.80 -5.97 -1.92
N GLY A 163 21.04 -5.36 -2.82
CA GLY A 163 19.62 -5.12 -2.58
C GLY A 163 18.82 -6.41 -2.37
N LYS A 164 19.17 -7.48 -3.12
CA LYS A 164 18.57 -8.81 -2.92
C LYS A 164 18.83 -9.35 -1.52
N GLU A 165 20.06 -9.26 -1.02
CA GLU A 165 20.43 -9.71 0.33
C GLU A 165 19.75 -8.85 1.40
N LEU A 166 19.56 -7.55 1.16
CA LEU A 166 18.81 -6.67 2.05
C LEU A 166 17.34 -7.10 2.12
N ILE A 167 16.69 -7.39 0.98
CA ILE A 167 15.33 -7.93 0.94
C ILE A 167 15.27 -9.25 1.73
N ASP A 168 16.14 -10.21 1.38
CA ASP A 168 16.15 -11.53 2.01
C ASP A 168 16.36 -11.46 3.53
N LYS A 169 17.05 -10.44 4.04
CA LYS A 169 17.35 -10.27 5.46
C LYS A 169 16.31 -9.45 6.20
N LYS A 170 15.85 -8.34 5.63
CA LYS A 170 15.12 -7.29 6.35
C LYS A 170 13.61 -7.32 6.13
N VAL A 171 13.20 -7.77 4.93
CA VAL A 171 11.79 -7.80 4.58
C VAL A 171 11.13 -9.03 5.20
N LYS A 172 10.02 -8.81 5.85
CA LYS A 172 9.13 -9.84 6.41
C LYS A 172 8.32 -10.49 5.28
N GLU A 173 7.68 -9.65 4.47
CA GLU A 173 6.80 -10.06 3.38
C GLU A 173 6.57 -8.93 2.39
N PHE A 174 6.17 -9.28 1.18
CA PHE A 174 5.56 -8.38 0.21
C PHE A 174 4.05 -8.61 0.17
N VAL A 175 3.28 -7.54 0.15
CA VAL A 175 1.85 -7.55 -0.20
C VAL A 175 1.72 -6.80 -1.52
N VAL A 176 1.29 -7.50 -2.55
CA VAL A 176 1.31 -7.00 -3.93
C VAL A 176 -0.12 -6.90 -4.44
N MET A 177 -0.60 -5.68 -4.72
CA MET A 177 -1.75 -5.51 -5.59
C MET A 177 -1.26 -5.73 -7.03
N GLY A 178 -1.81 -6.74 -7.70
CA GLY A 178 -1.48 -7.04 -9.09
C GLY A 178 -1.83 -8.44 -9.52
N GLY A 179 -1.95 -8.60 -10.82
CA GLY A 179 -2.40 -9.83 -11.45
C GLY A 179 -3.88 -10.12 -11.24
N GLN A 180 -4.33 -11.27 -11.73
CA GLN A 180 -5.69 -11.77 -11.53
C GLN A 180 -5.62 -13.26 -11.22
N PHE A 181 -6.30 -13.74 -10.19
CA PHE A 181 -6.16 -15.12 -9.72
C PHE A 181 -7.45 -15.91 -9.84
N PRO A 182 -7.37 -17.24 -10.22
CA PRO A 182 -6.11 -18.00 -10.41
C PRO A 182 -5.41 -17.78 -11.76
N GLU A 183 -6.02 -17.12 -12.73
CA GLU A 183 -5.39 -16.68 -13.98
C GLU A 183 -6.07 -15.44 -14.53
N GLY A 184 -5.33 -14.63 -15.25
CA GLY A 184 -5.86 -13.43 -15.87
C GLY A 184 -5.04 -12.94 -17.07
N PRO A 185 -5.65 -12.06 -17.87
CA PRO A 185 -4.96 -11.37 -18.94
C PRO A 185 -3.96 -10.35 -18.36
N SER A 186 -3.36 -9.54 -19.25
CA SER A 186 -2.50 -8.44 -18.85
C SER A 186 -3.20 -7.52 -17.83
N GLU A 187 -2.60 -7.36 -16.67
CA GLU A 187 -3.01 -6.46 -15.61
C GLU A 187 -1.96 -5.36 -15.46
N TRP A 188 -2.39 -4.13 -15.11
CA TRP A 188 -1.53 -2.93 -15.18
C TRP A 188 -0.29 -3.03 -14.30
N ASN A 189 -0.41 -3.43 -13.04
CA ASN A 189 0.72 -3.49 -12.12
C ASN A 189 1.74 -4.58 -12.49
N PHE A 190 1.27 -5.63 -13.19
CA PHE A 190 2.15 -6.66 -13.72
C PHE A 190 2.75 -6.30 -15.08
N ASN A 191 2.09 -5.45 -15.85
CA ASN A 191 2.57 -4.97 -17.14
C ASN A 191 3.42 -3.71 -17.01
N GLY A 192 2.81 -2.60 -16.58
CA GLY A 192 3.45 -1.29 -16.42
C GLY A 192 4.18 -0.79 -17.68
N GLU A 193 3.85 -1.35 -18.86
CA GLU A 193 4.59 -1.16 -20.11
C GLU A 193 6.10 -1.55 -19.99
N MET A 194 6.42 -2.44 -19.02
CA MET A 194 7.79 -2.85 -18.66
C MET A 194 7.92 -4.36 -18.73
N HIS A 195 8.09 -4.88 -19.93
CA HIS A 195 8.10 -6.33 -20.21
C HIS A 195 9.13 -7.08 -19.35
N GLY A 196 8.70 -8.19 -18.77
CA GLY A 196 9.56 -9.11 -18.00
C GLY A 196 9.95 -8.63 -16.60
N VAL A 197 9.61 -7.40 -16.19
CA VAL A 197 9.92 -6.88 -14.83
C VAL A 197 9.30 -7.73 -13.76
N THR A 198 8.00 -7.98 -13.84
CA THR A 198 7.25 -8.76 -12.85
C THR A 198 7.78 -10.18 -12.72
N ARG A 199 8.04 -10.85 -13.83
CA ARG A 199 8.66 -12.19 -13.84
C ARG A 199 10.03 -12.16 -13.17
N PHE A 200 10.89 -11.20 -13.50
CA PHE A 200 12.20 -11.06 -12.86
C PHE A 200 12.07 -10.89 -11.35
N VAL A 201 11.16 -10.02 -10.88
CA VAL A 201 10.97 -9.75 -9.46
C VAL A 201 10.58 -11.02 -8.72
N PHE A 202 9.55 -11.74 -9.17
CA PHE A 202 9.06 -12.93 -8.46
C PHE A 202 10.04 -14.11 -8.53
N GLN A 203 10.86 -14.21 -9.55
CA GLN A 203 11.94 -15.20 -9.60
C GLN A 203 13.09 -14.90 -8.62
N ASN A 204 13.22 -13.68 -8.14
CA ASN A 204 14.33 -13.25 -7.30
C ASN A 204 13.95 -12.99 -5.82
N ILE A 205 12.67 -12.87 -5.49
CA ILE A 205 12.20 -12.72 -4.10
C ILE A 205 12.03 -14.09 -3.46
N LYS A 206 12.62 -14.27 -2.26
CA LYS A 206 12.51 -15.51 -1.46
C LYS A 206 11.64 -15.35 -0.21
N VAL A 207 11.35 -14.11 0.19
CA VAL A 207 10.44 -13.83 1.30
C VAL A 207 8.99 -14.03 0.86
N PRO A 208 8.04 -14.22 1.78
CA PRO A 208 6.62 -14.38 1.43
C PRO A 208 6.11 -13.26 0.52
N VAL A 209 5.35 -13.63 -0.49
CA VAL A 209 4.64 -12.71 -1.41
C VAL A 209 3.16 -13.07 -1.37
N ILE A 210 2.35 -12.10 -0.99
CA ILE A 210 0.89 -12.23 -0.90
C ILE A 210 0.27 -11.32 -1.95
N PHE A 211 -0.51 -11.90 -2.86
CA PHE A 211 -1.17 -11.15 -3.92
C PHE A 211 -2.60 -10.80 -3.53
N SER A 212 -2.97 -9.54 -3.66
CA SER A 212 -4.35 -9.06 -3.74
C SER A 212 -4.65 -8.79 -5.21
N GLY A 213 -5.38 -9.70 -5.85
CA GLY A 213 -5.58 -9.67 -7.29
C GLY A 213 -6.69 -8.71 -7.73
N TYR A 214 -6.70 -8.43 -9.04
CA TYR A 214 -7.71 -7.62 -9.71
C TYR A 214 -9.16 -8.04 -9.37
N GLU A 215 -9.43 -9.35 -9.29
CA GLU A 215 -10.75 -9.92 -9.02
C GLU A 215 -11.34 -9.50 -7.67
N ILE A 216 -10.49 -9.10 -6.71
CA ILE A 216 -10.92 -8.61 -5.40
C ILE A 216 -11.37 -7.15 -5.52
N GLY A 217 -10.50 -6.29 -6.03
CA GLY A 217 -10.75 -4.85 -6.06
C GLY A 217 -11.87 -4.45 -6.99
N ILE A 218 -12.07 -5.18 -8.11
CA ILE A 218 -13.09 -4.83 -9.11
C ILE A 218 -14.52 -4.93 -8.59
N VAL A 219 -14.78 -5.76 -7.59
CA VAL A 219 -16.11 -5.95 -7.00
C VAL A 219 -16.39 -5.06 -5.79
N ILE A 220 -15.36 -4.45 -5.20
CA ILE A 220 -15.47 -3.49 -4.10
C ILE A 220 -15.46 -2.08 -4.71
N LYS A 221 -16.47 -1.26 -4.41
CA LYS A 221 -16.60 0.07 -5.01
C LYS A 221 -16.68 1.13 -3.93
N THR A 222 -15.75 2.07 -3.92
CA THR A 222 -15.70 3.17 -2.96
C THR A 222 -15.67 4.53 -3.65
N GLY A 223 -16.28 5.55 -3.04
CA GLY A 223 -16.21 6.90 -3.58
C GLY A 223 -17.47 7.73 -3.38
N GLU A 224 -18.67 7.23 -3.70
CA GLU A 224 -19.88 8.03 -3.68
C GLU A 224 -20.15 8.70 -2.33
N VAL A 225 -19.81 8.04 -1.23
CA VAL A 225 -19.93 8.58 0.14
C VAL A 225 -19.09 9.87 0.35
N PHE A 226 -18.06 10.09 -0.46
CA PHE A 226 -17.23 11.30 -0.35
C PHE A 226 -17.89 12.57 -0.90
N ASN A 227 -19.06 12.46 -1.52
CA ASN A 227 -19.88 13.64 -1.84
C ASN A 227 -20.35 14.40 -0.61
N ASP A 228 -20.40 13.73 0.55
CA ASP A 228 -20.94 14.28 1.81
C ASP A 228 -19.83 14.72 2.80
N ILE A 229 -18.54 14.67 2.39
CA ILE A 229 -17.44 15.14 3.23
C ILE A 229 -17.02 16.57 2.92
N ASP A 230 -16.19 17.14 3.79
CA ASP A 230 -15.62 18.46 3.58
C ASP A 230 -14.84 18.49 2.24
N PRO A 231 -15.21 19.40 1.30
CA PRO A 231 -14.49 19.55 0.04
C PRO A 231 -13.05 20.06 0.19
N ASP A 232 -12.67 20.57 1.37
CA ASP A 232 -11.32 21.00 1.69
C ASP A 232 -10.45 19.88 2.25
N THR A 233 -10.61 18.67 1.69
CA THR A 233 -9.76 17.50 1.97
C THR A 233 -9.06 17.01 0.69
N PRO A 234 -7.85 16.42 0.80
CA PRO A 234 -7.19 15.78 -0.34
C PRO A 234 -8.03 14.65 -0.93
N LEU A 235 -8.71 13.88 -0.07
CA LEU A 235 -9.59 12.77 -0.46
C LEU A 235 -10.70 13.26 -1.40
N TYR A 236 -11.47 14.29 -1.00
CA TYR A 236 -12.51 14.87 -1.85
C TYR A 236 -11.92 15.44 -3.15
N THR A 237 -10.84 16.21 -3.04
CA THR A 237 -10.23 16.90 -4.17
C THR A 237 -9.75 15.92 -5.24
N GLY A 238 -9.05 14.84 -4.83
CA GLY A 238 -8.56 13.80 -5.72
C GLY A 238 -9.70 13.03 -6.38
N TRP A 239 -10.66 12.54 -5.60
CA TRP A 239 -11.82 11.78 -6.10
C TRP A 239 -12.70 12.58 -7.05
N MET A 240 -12.97 13.85 -6.70
CA MET A 240 -13.76 14.74 -7.56
C MET A 240 -13.05 15.02 -8.90
N HIS A 241 -11.74 15.28 -8.86
CA HIS A 241 -10.96 15.50 -10.08
C HIS A 241 -10.91 14.22 -10.94
N PHE A 242 -10.66 13.07 -10.34
CA PHE A 242 -10.65 11.78 -11.01
C PHE A 242 -12.00 11.47 -11.67
N SER A 243 -13.10 11.56 -10.94
CA SER A 243 -14.45 11.32 -11.45
C SER A 243 -14.78 12.18 -12.68
N ARG A 244 -14.29 13.43 -12.68
CA ARG A 244 -14.54 14.41 -13.74
C ARG A 244 -13.67 14.20 -14.97
N ASN A 245 -12.42 13.71 -14.81
CA ASN A 245 -11.39 13.83 -15.85
C ASN A 245 -10.78 12.51 -16.29
N ALA A 246 -10.79 11.45 -15.46
CA ALA A 246 -10.15 10.20 -15.80
C ALA A 246 -10.78 9.57 -17.07
N PRO A 247 -9.96 9.17 -18.06
CA PRO A 247 -10.46 8.76 -19.38
C PRO A 247 -11.49 7.63 -19.38
N TRP A 248 -11.40 6.72 -18.42
CA TRP A 248 -12.25 5.52 -18.34
C TRP A 248 -13.50 5.67 -17.48
N ILE A 249 -13.66 6.77 -16.72
CA ILE A 249 -14.83 6.97 -15.86
C ILE A 249 -15.60 8.27 -16.18
N LYS A 250 -14.94 9.29 -16.73
CA LYS A 250 -15.52 10.64 -16.94
C LYS A 250 -16.82 10.68 -17.75
N GLN A 251 -17.06 9.69 -18.62
CA GLN A 251 -18.32 9.60 -19.39
C GLN A 251 -19.54 9.39 -18.48
N ASN A 252 -19.34 8.88 -17.26
CA ASN A 252 -20.39 8.65 -16.28
C ASN A 252 -20.55 9.84 -15.31
N TYR A 253 -19.72 10.89 -15.44
CA TYR A 253 -19.74 12.03 -14.52
C TYR A 253 -20.98 12.88 -14.68
N VAL A 254 -21.73 13.03 -13.59
CA VAL A 254 -22.99 13.81 -13.52
C VAL A 254 -22.93 14.94 -12.49
N GLY A 255 -21.75 15.48 -12.24
CA GLY A 255 -21.56 16.58 -11.28
C GLY A 255 -21.26 16.12 -9.85
N LYS A 256 -21.05 14.82 -9.63
CA LYS A 256 -20.77 14.19 -8.33
C LYS A 256 -19.57 13.26 -8.42
N ILE A 257 -18.94 12.98 -7.27
CA ILE A 257 -17.97 11.93 -7.13
C ILE A 257 -18.64 10.59 -7.47
N LEU A 258 -17.94 9.80 -8.26
CA LEU A 258 -18.34 8.45 -8.67
C LEU A 258 -17.60 7.41 -7.83
N ASP A 259 -18.23 6.26 -7.66
CA ASP A 259 -17.52 5.09 -7.15
C ASP A 259 -16.44 4.61 -8.12
N ASN A 260 -15.35 4.14 -7.56
CA ASN A 260 -14.27 3.50 -8.28
C ASN A 260 -13.96 2.12 -7.69
N ALA A 261 -13.33 1.25 -8.50
CA ALA A 261 -12.80 -0.01 -7.99
C ALA A 261 -11.75 0.24 -6.90
N THR A 262 -11.65 -0.70 -5.95
CA THR A 262 -10.88 -0.52 -4.72
C THR A 262 -9.80 -1.60 -4.66
N PHE A 263 -8.75 -1.43 -5.46
CA PHE A 263 -7.69 -2.43 -5.58
C PHE A 263 -6.64 -2.27 -4.46
N ASP A 264 -6.03 -1.12 -4.34
CA ASP A 264 -4.87 -0.83 -3.50
C ASP A 264 -5.21 -0.88 -2.01
N GLN A 265 -6.39 -0.38 -1.65
CA GLN A 265 -6.87 -0.39 -0.28
C GLN A 265 -6.97 -1.81 0.28
N THR A 266 -7.25 -2.81 -0.57
CA THR A 266 -7.33 -4.21 -0.15
C THR A 266 -5.97 -4.76 0.25
N ALA A 267 -4.92 -4.43 -0.50
CA ALA A 267 -3.54 -4.79 -0.17
C ALA A 267 -3.06 -4.10 1.13
N VAL A 268 -3.36 -2.80 1.28
CA VAL A 268 -3.06 -2.04 2.52
C VAL A 268 -3.78 -2.64 3.71
N LEU A 269 -5.07 -2.94 3.59
CA LEU A 269 -5.87 -3.54 4.67
C LEU A 269 -5.28 -4.88 5.13
N TYR A 270 -4.88 -5.74 4.17
CA TYR A 270 -4.23 -7.00 4.51
C TYR A 270 -2.89 -6.77 5.20
N ALA A 271 -2.05 -5.89 4.68
CA ALA A 271 -0.71 -5.61 5.22
C ALA A 271 -0.76 -5.12 6.67
N VAL A 272 -1.74 -4.27 7.00
CA VAL A 272 -1.88 -3.71 8.36
C VAL A 272 -2.57 -4.68 9.30
N ARG A 273 -3.66 -5.33 8.88
CA ARG A 273 -4.52 -6.09 9.79
C ARG A 273 -4.48 -7.60 9.60
N ASN A 274 -3.82 -8.10 8.53
CA ASN A 274 -3.72 -9.53 8.25
C ASN A 274 -5.07 -10.26 8.49
N GLY A 275 -6.12 -9.80 7.81
CA GLY A 275 -7.51 -10.22 8.05
C GLY A 275 -7.89 -11.59 7.54
N THR A 276 -6.92 -12.52 7.39
CA THR A 276 -7.14 -13.91 6.95
C THR A 276 -8.18 -14.60 7.83
N GLY A 277 -9.14 -15.25 7.19
CA GLY A 277 -10.26 -15.93 7.86
C GLY A 277 -11.39 -14.99 8.30
N LYS A 278 -11.24 -13.66 8.12
CA LYS A 278 -12.27 -12.67 8.41
C LYS A 278 -12.83 -12.02 7.14
N TRP A 279 -11.93 -11.63 6.22
CA TRP A 279 -12.29 -10.98 4.94
C TRP A 279 -11.81 -11.76 3.74
N TRP A 280 -10.75 -12.52 3.92
CA TRP A 280 -10.12 -13.33 2.88
C TRP A 280 -9.67 -14.68 3.36
N ASP A 281 -9.77 -15.65 2.44
CA ASP A 281 -8.96 -16.85 2.49
C ASP A 281 -7.60 -16.58 1.82
N ARG A 282 -6.57 -17.23 2.30
CA ARG A 282 -5.23 -17.22 1.70
C ARG A 282 -4.98 -18.55 1.01
N ILE A 283 -4.82 -18.50 -0.31
CA ILE A 283 -4.60 -19.68 -1.14
C ILE A 283 -3.10 -19.89 -1.30
N GLU A 284 -2.64 -21.06 -0.89
CA GLU A 284 -1.26 -21.53 -0.91
C GLU A 284 -1.14 -22.81 -1.76
N GLY A 285 0.06 -23.42 -1.83
CA GLY A 285 0.29 -24.66 -2.57
C GLY A 285 0.44 -24.42 -4.07
N GLY A 286 1.26 -23.45 -4.43
CA GLY A 286 1.57 -23.11 -5.80
C GLY A 286 2.41 -21.85 -5.91
N TYR A 287 2.52 -21.29 -7.09
CA TYR A 287 3.19 -20.03 -7.34
C TYR A 287 2.52 -19.25 -8.49
N CYS A 288 2.67 -17.95 -8.46
CA CYS A 288 2.29 -17.06 -9.55
C CYS A 288 3.36 -17.14 -10.65
N ASP A 289 2.96 -17.45 -11.88
CA ASP A 289 3.79 -17.44 -13.08
C ASP A 289 3.31 -16.31 -14.01
N PRO A 290 3.92 -15.11 -13.95
CA PRO A 290 3.58 -14.02 -14.84
C PRO A 290 4.22 -14.24 -16.22
N ASP A 291 3.52 -13.81 -17.26
CA ASP A 291 4.10 -13.73 -18.61
C ASP A 291 4.87 -12.41 -18.83
N GLU A 292 5.38 -12.20 -20.05
CA GLU A 292 6.17 -11.01 -20.39
C GLU A 292 5.35 -9.73 -20.50
N VAL A 293 4.03 -9.84 -20.61
CA VAL A 293 3.13 -8.71 -20.89
C VAL A 293 2.09 -8.49 -19.78
N GLY A 294 2.32 -9.07 -18.59
CA GLY A 294 1.53 -8.81 -17.39
C GLY A 294 0.32 -9.72 -17.20
N GLY A 295 0.12 -10.74 -18.04
CA GLY A 295 -0.78 -11.84 -17.74
C GLY A 295 -0.16 -12.78 -16.71
N ASN A 296 -0.98 -13.56 -16.00
CA ASN A 296 -0.47 -14.51 -15.03
C ASN A 296 -1.33 -15.76 -14.90
N LYS A 297 -0.69 -16.83 -14.39
CA LYS A 297 -1.33 -18.07 -13.98
C LYS A 297 -0.86 -18.50 -12.61
N TRP A 298 -1.77 -19.07 -11.82
CA TRP A 298 -1.41 -19.79 -10.62
C TRP A 298 -1.08 -21.25 -10.97
N ILE A 299 0.17 -21.61 -10.80
CA ILE A 299 0.62 -22.98 -11.02
C ILE A 299 0.53 -23.74 -9.72
N VAL A 300 -0.41 -24.69 -9.65
CA VAL A 300 -0.56 -25.58 -8.49
C VAL A 300 0.65 -26.51 -8.40
N GLY A 301 1.24 -26.64 -7.24
CA GLY A 301 2.45 -27.43 -7.06
C GLY A 301 2.95 -27.44 -5.62
N PRO A 302 4.23 -27.80 -5.40
CA PRO A 302 4.83 -27.71 -4.09
C PRO A 302 4.67 -26.30 -3.50
N ALA A 303 4.56 -26.22 -2.17
CA ALA A 303 4.50 -24.94 -1.48
C ALA A 303 5.68 -24.05 -1.90
N SER A 304 5.39 -22.81 -2.22
CA SER A 304 6.36 -21.76 -2.51
C SER A 304 6.23 -20.65 -1.47
N ASN A 305 6.96 -19.56 -1.68
CA ASN A 305 6.78 -18.34 -0.89
C ASN A 305 5.62 -17.47 -1.39
N HIS A 306 4.85 -17.92 -2.41
CA HIS A 306 3.72 -17.19 -2.97
C HIS A 306 2.39 -17.64 -2.36
N SER A 307 1.45 -16.72 -2.25
CA SER A 307 0.04 -16.97 -1.95
C SER A 307 -0.81 -15.85 -2.52
N TYR A 308 -2.09 -16.11 -2.77
CA TYR A 308 -3.02 -15.06 -3.16
C TYR A 308 -4.25 -15.04 -2.25
N LEU A 309 -4.87 -13.89 -2.16
CA LEU A 309 -6.09 -13.67 -1.38
C LEU A 309 -7.31 -14.01 -2.22
N LYS A 310 -8.33 -14.54 -1.56
CA LYS A 310 -9.66 -14.73 -2.12
C LYS A 310 -10.65 -14.06 -1.18
N LEU A 311 -11.44 -13.13 -1.71
CA LEU A 311 -12.47 -12.45 -0.93
C LEU A 311 -13.51 -13.45 -0.42
N THR A 312 -13.78 -13.43 0.90
CA THR A 312 -14.78 -14.27 1.57
C THR A 312 -15.93 -13.46 2.18
N GLU A 313 -15.72 -12.16 2.37
CA GLU A 313 -16.76 -11.27 2.87
C GLU A 313 -17.58 -10.69 1.71
N ASP A 314 -18.76 -10.22 2.01
CA ASP A 314 -19.65 -9.53 1.08
C ASP A 314 -18.99 -8.22 0.58
N PRO A 315 -18.94 -7.95 -0.76
CA PRO A 315 -18.31 -6.75 -1.30
C PRO A 315 -18.89 -5.43 -0.77
N GLU A 316 -20.21 -5.33 -0.53
CA GLU A 316 -20.84 -4.11 -0.02
C GLU A 316 -20.43 -3.83 1.43
N LYS A 317 -20.27 -4.89 2.25
CA LYS A 317 -19.72 -4.75 3.59
C LYS A 317 -18.26 -4.33 3.56
N MET A 318 -17.48 -4.85 2.61
CA MET A 318 -16.09 -4.43 2.42
C MET A 318 -16.01 -2.98 1.98
N THR A 319 -16.85 -2.53 1.05
CA THR A 319 -17.00 -1.13 0.66
C THR A 319 -17.20 -0.25 1.90
N SER A 320 -18.27 -0.50 2.65
CA SER A 320 -18.60 0.29 3.84
C SER A 320 -17.47 0.29 4.88
N PHE A 321 -16.79 -0.83 5.05
CA PHE A 321 -15.68 -0.97 5.99
C PHE A 321 -14.43 -0.17 5.53
N ILE A 322 -14.03 -0.29 4.27
CA ILE A 322 -12.89 0.46 3.71
C ILE A 322 -13.17 1.96 3.73
N GLU A 323 -14.38 2.38 3.34
CA GLU A 323 -14.80 3.78 3.43
C GLU A 323 -14.75 4.32 4.87
N SER A 324 -15.15 3.51 5.85
CA SER A 324 -15.05 3.91 7.26
C SER A 324 -13.61 4.17 7.68
N ILE A 325 -12.64 3.39 7.13
CA ILE A 325 -11.21 3.59 7.39
C ILE A 325 -10.74 4.88 6.71
N MET A 326 -11.06 5.10 5.42
CA MET A 326 -10.69 6.33 4.71
C MET A 326 -11.28 7.58 5.37
N LEU A 327 -12.46 7.47 5.98
CA LEU A 327 -13.12 8.56 6.71
C LEU A 327 -12.70 8.69 8.19
N ASN A 328 -11.76 7.87 8.66
CA ASN A 328 -11.32 7.80 10.06
C ASN A 328 -12.47 7.55 11.07
N LYS A 329 -13.46 6.72 10.67
CA LYS A 329 -14.68 6.38 11.44
C LYS A 329 -14.71 4.91 11.91
N PHE A 330 -13.56 4.30 12.17
CA PHE A 330 -13.42 2.86 12.48
C PHE A 330 -12.76 2.62 13.86
#